data_c88ef5062ae0503f702147c44c5d8735
#
_entry.id   c88ef5062ae0503f702147c44c5d8735
#
_cell.length_a   1.000
_cell.length_b   1.000
_cell.length_c   1.000
_cell.angle_alpha   90.00
_cell.angle_beta   90.00
_cell.angle_gamma   90.00
#
_symmetry.space_group_name_H-M   'P 1'
#
loop_
_entity.id
_entity.type
_entity.pdbx_description
1 polymer ?
#
loop_
_entity_poly.entity_id
_entity_poly.type
_entity_poly.pdbx_seq_one_letter_code
_entity_poly.pdbx_strand_id
1 'polypeptide(L)'
;MCGIIGFAGKTEAVPILLDGLERLEYRGYDSAGVAVVSADGRLQVKKSKGRLSVLRELLDSQNPLSGNIGIGHTKWATHGEPNDTNAHPHVGQEGKIAVVHNGIIEKYLEIKNSLIRKGVVFSSDTDTEVIVQLLEYYYRKKSNLMDAVYAVLNRIKGAYAMGILCSDFPGQMVAARKDAPLLIGYGQEGNYIASDVTALLAHTRTVTYMEDDEVAVITADDVQIFDRDRFLLEKEKHLIEWDVSAAEKYAAIIRELQDLPEKISVVMNDLDLYQKAASRYFNHNSVFYIGRNLDYALGLEGSLKLKEISYIHSESYAAGELKHGTISLIEPGTLVVAMVTYEPLVEKSLSNIVEVKSRGAEVIAMTTDQTAELISSQASEIFVIPKPHSLLQPVLGVIPLQLFAYYVALNRGCDIISQGIWQNRSQ
;
A
#
# COMPACT_ATOMS: atom_id res chain seq x y z
N MET A 1 2.17 -0.86 4.72
CA MET A 1 1.15 -1.95 4.69
C MET A 1 1.88 -3.26 4.99
N CYS A 2 1.26 -4.14 5.76
CA CYS A 2 1.89 -5.42 6.16
C CYS A 2 1.69 -6.51 5.10
N GLY A 3 2.51 -7.60 5.15
CA GLY A 3 2.41 -8.76 4.28
C GLY A 3 1.99 -10.02 5.03
N ILE A 4 1.02 -10.77 4.51
CA ILE A 4 0.60 -12.09 4.99
C ILE A 4 0.90 -13.13 3.91
N ILE A 5 1.43 -14.27 4.33
CA ILE A 5 1.52 -15.52 3.58
C ILE A 5 1.11 -16.67 4.50
N GLY A 6 0.44 -17.68 3.96
CA GLY A 6 0.20 -18.96 4.63
C GLY A 6 0.28 -20.09 3.64
N PHE A 7 0.62 -21.27 4.13
CA PHE A 7 0.71 -22.50 3.34
C PHE A 7 0.18 -23.68 4.14
N ALA A 8 -0.60 -24.51 3.49
CA ALA A 8 -1.03 -25.82 3.96
C ALA A 8 -0.79 -26.83 2.85
N GLY A 9 0.16 -27.73 3.01
CA GLY A 9 0.60 -28.58 1.91
C GLY A 9 1.29 -29.88 2.30
N LYS A 10 1.98 -30.45 1.31
CA LYS A 10 2.67 -31.75 1.37
C LYS A 10 4.16 -31.61 1.64
N THR A 11 4.69 -30.40 1.50
CA THR A 11 6.10 -30.07 1.67
C THR A 11 6.31 -29.19 2.90
N GLU A 12 7.57 -28.95 3.28
CA GLU A 12 7.93 -28.06 4.38
C GLU A 12 7.44 -26.62 4.13
N ALA A 13 6.75 -26.05 5.09
CA ALA A 13 6.12 -24.73 4.96
C ALA A 13 7.14 -23.57 5.03
N VAL A 14 8.19 -23.70 5.86
CA VAL A 14 9.12 -22.58 6.13
C VAL A 14 9.75 -22.00 4.88
N PRO A 15 10.30 -22.78 3.92
CA PRO A 15 10.89 -22.24 2.70
C PRO A 15 9.87 -21.46 1.86
N ILE A 16 8.64 -21.96 1.77
CA ILE A 16 7.54 -21.32 1.02
C ILE A 16 7.13 -20.02 1.68
N LEU A 17 7.00 -20.00 3.01
CA LEU A 17 6.68 -18.79 3.76
C LEU A 17 7.77 -17.71 3.57
N LEU A 18 9.04 -18.10 3.62
CA LEU A 18 10.15 -17.17 3.43
C LEU A 18 10.21 -16.60 2.01
N ASP A 19 9.97 -17.41 0.97
CA ASP A 19 9.89 -16.91 -0.41
C ASP A 19 8.74 -15.91 -0.57
N GLY A 20 7.56 -16.23 -0.04
CA GLY A 20 6.42 -15.32 -0.09
C GLY A 20 6.62 -14.02 0.70
N LEU A 21 7.25 -14.10 1.90
CA LEU A 21 7.56 -12.91 2.70
C LEU A 21 8.60 -12.01 2.02
N GLU A 22 9.59 -12.58 1.33
CA GLU A 22 10.58 -11.82 0.56
C GLU A 22 9.91 -10.97 -0.53
N ARG A 23 8.93 -11.54 -1.21
CA ARG A 23 8.13 -10.84 -2.23
C ARG A 23 7.18 -9.79 -1.63
N LEU A 24 6.92 -9.84 -0.32
CA LEU A 24 6.09 -8.89 0.41
C LEU A 24 6.90 -7.87 1.23
N GLU A 25 8.23 -7.97 1.28
CA GLU A 25 9.06 -7.10 2.12
C GLU A 25 8.91 -5.61 1.77
N TYR A 26 8.59 -5.29 0.52
CA TYR A 26 8.26 -3.91 0.11
C TYR A 26 7.05 -3.31 0.85
N ARG A 27 6.19 -4.15 1.43
CA ARG A 27 5.03 -3.73 2.22
C ARG A 27 5.35 -3.45 3.68
N GLY A 28 6.44 -4.03 4.22
CA GLY A 28 6.84 -3.84 5.61
C GLY A 28 8.12 -4.59 5.92
N TYR A 29 9.03 -3.95 6.64
CA TYR A 29 10.36 -4.48 6.97
C TYR A 29 10.78 -4.18 8.42
N ASP A 30 9.85 -3.73 9.28
CA ASP A 30 10.15 -3.39 10.68
C ASP A 30 10.25 -4.62 11.58
N SER A 31 9.53 -5.67 11.22
CA SER A 31 9.65 -6.99 11.84
C SER A 31 9.10 -8.07 10.91
N ALA A 32 9.56 -9.30 11.09
CA ALA A 32 9.08 -10.48 10.38
C ALA A 32 8.94 -11.67 11.33
N GLY A 33 8.08 -12.62 10.98
CA GLY A 33 7.96 -13.85 11.73
C GLY A 33 7.11 -14.90 11.04
N VAL A 34 7.30 -16.14 11.47
CA VAL A 34 6.59 -17.33 10.99
C VAL A 34 6.13 -18.19 12.15
N ALA A 35 5.01 -18.84 11.96
CA ALA A 35 4.52 -19.93 12.81
C ALA A 35 4.26 -21.16 11.95
N VAL A 36 4.60 -22.33 12.45
CA VAL A 36 4.30 -23.63 11.83
C VAL A 36 3.72 -24.58 12.86
N VAL A 37 2.90 -25.52 12.39
CA VAL A 37 2.46 -26.67 13.21
C VAL A 37 3.17 -27.91 12.67
N SER A 38 3.93 -28.54 13.54
CA SER A 38 4.65 -29.78 13.21
C SER A 38 3.68 -30.99 13.15
N ALA A 39 4.14 -32.08 12.54
CA ALA A 39 3.34 -33.30 12.38
C ALA A 39 2.86 -33.90 13.71
N ASP A 40 3.59 -33.67 14.80
CA ASP A 40 3.21 -34.08 16.16
C ASP A 40 2.25 -33.09 16.86
N GLY A 41 1.74 -32.09 16.13
CA GLY A 41 0.77 -31.12 16.63
C GLY A 41 1.38 -29.97 17.46
N ARG A 42 2.70 -29.78 17.47
CA ARG A 42 3.30 -28.68 18.23
C ARG A 42 3.31 -27.40 17.38
N LEU A 43 2.79 -26.31 17.94
CA LEU A 43 2.91 -24.98 17.39
C LEU A 43 4.30 -24.41 17.71
N GLN A 44 5.03 -23.99 16.69
CA GLN A 44 6.37 -23.42 16.80
C GLN A 44 6.37 -22.04 16.15
N VAL A 45 7.01 -21.06 16.79
CA VAL A 45 7.04 -19.68 16.30
C VAL A 45 8.45 -19.12 16.40
N LYS A 46 8.90 -18.47 15.32
CA LYS A 46 10.08 -17.59 15.32
C LYS A 46 9.71 -16.25 14.72
N LYS A 47 10.13 -15.20 15.39
CA LYS A 47 9.89 -13.82 14.95
C LYS A 47 11.00 -12.90 15.44
N SER A 48 11.24 -11.83 14.68
CA SER A 48 12.30 -10.87 15.00
C SER A 48 11.93 -9.46 14.55
N LYS A 49 12.45 -8.48 15.30
CA LYS A 49 12.53 -7.11 14.80
C LYS A 49 13.52 -7.06 13.64
N GLY A 50 13.25 -6.19 12.67
CA GLY A 50 14.11 -5.92 11.51
C GLY A 50 13.67 -6.65 10.25
N ARG A 51 14.54 -6.62 9.25
CA ARG A 51 14.27 -7.19 7.93
C ARG A 51 14.17 -8.71 7.95
N LEU A 52 13.63 -9.28 6.87
CA LEU A 52 13.49 -10.72 6.70
C LEU A 52 14.83 -11.48 6.81
N SER A 53 15.96 -10.85 6.46
CA SER A 53 17.30 -11.43 6.63
C SER A 53 17.58 -11.83 8.09
N VAL A 54 17.16 -11.02 9.06
CA VAL A 54 17.34 -11.33 10.51
C VAL A 54 16.53 -12.56 10.89
N LEU A 55 15.29 -12.68 10.38
CA LEU A 55 14.47 -13.88 10.61
C LEU A 55 15.09 -15.12 9.95
N ARG A 56 15.69 -15.01 8.76
CA ARG A 56 16.41 -16.12 8.10
C ARG A 56 17.58 -16.61 8.96
N GLU A 57 18.42 -15.73 9.45
CA GLU A 57 19.54 -16.08 10.35
C GLU A 57 19.03 -16.78 11.61
N LEU A 58 17.91 -16.33 12.18
CA LEU A 58 17.29 -16.96 13.33
C LEU A 58 16.74 -18.36 13.02
N LEU A 59 16.24 -18.59 11.81
CA LEU A 59 15.71 -19.89 11.36
C LEU A 59 16.83 -20.89 11.04
N ASP A 60 17.96 -20.41 10.51
CA ASP A 60 19.14 -21.23 10.19
C ASP A 60 19.94 -21.63 11.45
N SER A 61 19.68 -21.00 12.60
CA SER A 61 20.28 -21.32 13.88
C SER A 61 19.82 -22.70 14.42
N GLN A 62 20.43 -23.17 15.51
CA GLN A 62 20.06 -24.43 16.17
C GLN A 62 18.55 -24.50 16.46
N ASN A 63 17.88 -25.59 16.09
CA ASN A 63 16.43 -25.84 16.12
C ASN A 63 15.65 -25.21 14.97
N PRO A 64 15.77 -25.72 13.74
CA PRO A 64 14.93 -25.30 12.63
C PRO A 64 13.48 -25.63 12.90
N LEU A 65 12.56 -24.74 12.43
CA LEU A 65 11.15 -25.02 12.44
C LEU A 65 10.83 -26.06 11.37
N SER A 66 9.97 -27.02 11.67
CA SER A 66 9.52 -28.04 10.72
C SER A 66 8.01 -28.24 10.83
N GLY A 67 7.35 -28.27 9.68
CA GLY A 67 5.91 -28.50 9.56
C GLY A 67 5.43 -28.18 8.15
N ASN A 68 4.34 -28.86 7.77
CA ASN A 68 3.76 -28.75 6.43
C ASN A 68 2.65 -27.68 6.35
N ILE A 69 2.37 -27.03 7.47
CA ILE A 69 1.41 -25.95 7.55
C ILE A 69 2.01 -24.80 8.34
N GLY A 70 1.82 -23.57 7.83
CA GLY A 70 2.38 -22.41 8.48
C GLY A 70 1.77 -21.10 8.01
N ILE A 71 2.01 -20.05 8.79
CA ILE A 71 1.67 -18.67 8.49
C ILE A 71 2.89 -17.79 8.71
N GLY A 72 3.03 -16.75 7.90
CA GLY A 72 4.11 -15.79 7.96
C GLY A 72 3.62 -14.35 7.80
N HIS A 73 4.39 -13.43 8.34
CA HIS A 73 4.05 -12.02 8.34
C HIS A 73 5.27 -11.11 8.25
N THR A 74 5.16 -10.02 7.47
CA THR A 74 6.06 -8.85 7.51
C THR A 74 5.26 -7.64 7.96
N LYS A 75 5.79 -6.89 8.94
CA LYS A 75 5.08 -5.78 9.57
C LYS A 75 5.68 -4.43 9.20
N TRP A 76 4.80 -3.50 8.88
CA TRP A 76 5.04 -2.07 9.00
C TRP A 76 4.41 -1.59 10.31
N ALA A 77 5.22 -1.10 11.24
CA ALA A 77 4.75 -0.78 12.59
C ALA A 77 3.78 0.41 12.57
N THR A 78 2.53 0.15 12.94
CA THR A 78 1.48 1.17 13.14
C THR A 78 1.03 1.23 14.60
N HIS A 79 1.02 0.08 15.30
CA HIS A 79 0.68 -0.05 16.71
C HIS A 79 1.78 -0.80 17.45
N GLY A 80 2.31 -0.17 18.51
CA GLY A 80 3.46 -0.64 19.29
C GLY A 80 4.81 -0.41 18.57
N GLU A 81 5.86 -0.18 19.35
CA GLU A 81 7.22 -0.05 18.81
C GLU A 81 7.69 -1.35 18.14
N PRO A 82 8.53 -1.26 17.08
CA PRO A 82 9.13 -2.45 16.48
C PRO A 82 10.02 -3.17 17.47
N ASN A 83 9.58 -4.33 17.94
CA ASN A 83 10.32 -5.25 18.79
C ASN A 83 9.84 -6.69 18.55
N ASP A 84 10.55 -7.67 19.09
CA ASP A 84 10.22 -9.09 18.91
C ASP A 84 8.85 -9.45 19.51
N THR A 85 8.46 -8.81 20.60
CA THR A 85 7.17 -9.06 21.27
C THR A 85 5.99 -8.59 20.41
N ASN A 86 6.11 -7.41 19.80
CA ASN A 86 5.09 -6.80 18.96
C ASN A 86 5.10 -7.33 17.51
N ALA A 87 6.08 -8.16 17.14
CA ALA A 87 6.13 -8.84 15.85
C ALA A 87 5.06 -9.93 15.75
N HIS A 88 4.52 -10.16 14.54
CA HIS A 88 3.64 -11.29 14.24
C HIS A 88 4.47 -12.55 13.88
N PRO A 89 3.91 -13.74 14.06
CA PRO A 89 2.61 -14.10 14.62
C PRO A 89 2.47 -13.86 16.13
N HIS A 90 1.25 -13.56 16.58
CA HIS A 90 0.91 -13.57 17.99
C HIS A 90 0.35 -14.94 18.40
N VAL A 91 0.66 -15.37 19.62
CA VAL A 91 0.28 -16.66 20.16
C VAL A 91 -0.61 -16.46 21.38
N GLY A 92 -1.64 -17.28 21.53
CA GLY A 92 -2.49 -17.29 22.70
C GLY A 92 -1.75 -17.75 23.96
N GLN A 93 -2.30 -17.45 25.13
CA GLN A 93 -1.66 -17.73 26.44
C GLN A 93 -1.39 -19.22 26.66
N GLU A 94 -2.18 -20.12 26.09
CA GLU A 94 -1.99 -21.59 26.21
C GLU A 94 -1.02 -22.14 25.15
N GLY A 95 -0.56 -21.30 24.22
CA GLY A 95 0.40 -21.70 23.18
C GLY A 95 -0.20 -22.55 22.06
N LYS A 96 -1.54 -22.66 21.98
CA LYS A 96 -2.22 -23.54 21.02
C LYS A 96 -2.59 -22.85 19.70
N ILE A 97 -2.81 -21.54 19.73
CA ILE A 97 -3.32 -20.80 18.59
C ILE A 97 -2.33 -19.69 18.22
N ALA A 98 -2.01 -19.59 16.94
CA ALA A 98 -1.23 -18.47 16.38
C ALA A 98 -2.05 -17.70 15.35
N VAL A 99 -1.87 -16.37 15.32
CA VAL A 99 -2.60 -15.48 14.40
C VAL A 99 -1.61 -14.48 13.78
N VAL A 100 -1.73 -14.30 12.46
CA VAL A 100 -1.20 -13.13 11.72
C VAL A 100 -2.37 -12.26 11.29
N HIS A 101 -2.16 -10.94 11.27
CA HIS A 101 -3.24 -10.00 11.01
C HIS A 101 -2.72 -8.76 10.28
N ASN A 102 -3.42 -8.38 9.23
CA ASN A 102 -3.34 -7.07 8.58
C ASN A 102 -4.64 -6.33 8.83
N GLY A 103 -4.55 -5.08 9.23
CA GLY A 103 -5.70 -4.23 9.51
C GLY A 103 -5.60 -3.52 10.85
N ILE A 104 -6.72 -3.02 11.32
CA ILE A 104 -6.84 -2.32 12.61
C ILE A 104 -8.14 -2.77 13.27
N ILE A 105 -8.03 -3.24 14.52
CA ILE A 105 -9.20 -3.58 15.32
C ILE A 105 -9.62 -2.37 16.15
N GLU A 106 -10.79 -1.85 15.82
CA GLU A 106 -11.36 -0.71 16.51
C GLU A 106 -11.73 -1.07 17.95
N LYS A 107 -11.51 -0.13 18.88
CA LYS A 107 -11.86 -0.29 20.30
C LYS A 107 -11.27 -1.57 20.95
N TYR A 108 -10.13 -2.05 20.44
CA TYR A 108 -9.48 -3.25 20.97
C TYR A 108 -9.17 -3.16 22.47
N LEU A 109 -8.94 -1.96 23.02
CA LEU A 109 -8.71 -1.74 24.46
C LEU A 109 -9.90 -2.16 25.33
N GLU A 110 -11.14 -2.02 24.87
CA GLU A 110 -12.33 -2.47 25.59
C GLU A 110 -12.33 -4.00 25.74
N ILE A 111 -11.97 -4.69 24.63
CA ILE A 111 -11.87 -6.15 24.61
C ILE A 111 -10.68 -6.60 25.48
N LYS A 112 -9.52 -5.96 25.35
CA LYS A 112 -8.31 -6.21 26.16
C LYS A 112 -8.64 -6.12 27.65
N ASN A 113 -9.25 -5.01 28.09
CA ASN A 113 -9.63 -4.82 29.48
C ASN A 113 -10.67 -5.85 29.97
N SER A 114 -11.59 -6.28 29.11
CA SER A 114 -12.54 -7.33 29.44
C SER A 114 -11.85 -8.68 29.64
N LEU A 115 -10.85 -9.01 28.82
CA LEU A 115 -10.07 -10.24 28.95
C LEU A 115 -9.14 -10.23 30.17
N ILE A 116 -8.50 -9.09 30.48
CA ILE A 116 -7.68 -8.91 31.68
C ILE A 116 -8.51 -9.18 32.96
N ARG A 117 -9.74 -8.66 33.02
CA ARG A 117 -10.66 -8.97 34.14
C ARG A 117 -11.02 -10.45 34.28
N LYS A 118 -10.80 -11.24 33.24
CA LYS A 118 -11.00 -12.69 33.20
C LYS A 118 -9.72 -13.49 33.40
N GLY A 119 -8.63 -12.81 33.76
CA GLY A 119 -7.33 -13.42 34.07
C GLY A 119 -6.43 -13.66 32.86
N VAL A 120 -6.72 -13.07 31.70
CA VAL A 120 -5.84 -13.15 30.52
C VAL A 120 -4.69 -12.17 30.68
N VAL A 121 -3.46 -12.65 30.46
CA VAL A 121 -2.24 -11.85 30.49
C VAL A 121 -1.86 -11.46 29.05
N PHE A 122 -1.49 -10.20 28.86
CA PHE A 122 -1.04 -9.67 27.58
C PHE A 122 0.45 -9.34 27.65
N SER A 123 1.18 -9.67 26.60
CA SER A 123 2.62 -9.49 26.47
C SER A 123 2.99 -8.35 25.53
N SER A 124 2.09 -8.00 24.59
CA SER A 124 2.34 -6.98 23.55
C SER A 124 1.40 -5.78 23.65
N ASP A 125 1.77 -4.73 22.89
CA ASP A 125 0.98 -3.51 22.76
C ASP A 125 0.08 -3.52 21.50
N THR A 126 0.01 -4.65 20.80
CA THR A 126 -0.71 -4.74 19.52
C THR A 126 -2.19 -5.08 19.70
N ASP A 127 -3.01 -4.59 18.79
CA ASP A 127 -4.41 -4.98 18.67
C ASP A 127 -4.57 -6.45 18.26
N THR A 128 -3.60 -7.01 17.54
CA THR A 128 -3.60 -8.40 17.09
C THR A 128 -3.52 -9.40 18.24
N GLU A 129 -2.78 -9.10 19.31
CA GLU A 129 -2.77 -9.99 20.49
C GLU A 129 -4.17 -10.13 21.09
N VAL A 130 -4.98 -9.08 21.02
CA VAL A 130 -6.37 -9.14 21.49
C VAL A 130 -7.18 -10.18 20.69
N ILE A 131 -6.94 -10.30 19.38
CA ILE A 131 -7.62 -11.29 18.52
C ILE A 131 -7.28 -12.71 19.01
N VAL A 132 -5.99 -13.03 19.16
CA VAL A 132 -5.58 -14.40 19.51
C VAL A 132 -6.02 -14.77 20.93
N GLN A 133 -5.93 -13.84 21.88
CA GLN A 133 -6.40 -14.08 23.26
C GLN A 133 -7.93 -14.27 23.32
N LEU A 134 -8.68 -13.49 22.54
CA LEU A 134 -10.13 -13.63 22.45
C LEU A 134 -10.52 -14.95 21.77
N LEU A 135 -9.78 -15.34 20.72
CA LEU A 135 -9.98 -16.60 20.02
C LEU A 135 -9.75 -17.80 20.94
N GLU A 136 -8.65 -17.80 21.69
CA GLU A 136 -8.34 -18.86 22.65
C GLU A 136 -9.38 -18.92 23.79
N TYR A 137 -9.85 -17.76 24.27
CA TYR A 137 -10.93 -17.69 25.26
C TYR A 137 -12.23 -18.33 24.76
N TYR A 138 -12.63 -18.09 23.50
CA TYR A 138 -13.81 -18.69 22.93
C TYR A 138 -13.59 -20.17 22.59
N TYR A 139 -12.38 -20.54 22.13
CA TYR A 139 -12.05 -21.93 21.82
C TYR A 139 -12.15 -22.83 23.05
N ARG A 140 -11.64 -22.41 24.21
CA ARG A 140 -11.82 -23.12 25.48
C ARG A 140 -13.28 -23.35 25.85
N LYS A 141 -14.16 -22.45 25.49
CA LYS A 141 -15.60 -22.56 25.82
C LYS A 141 -16.38 -23.43 24.86
N LYS A 142 -15.99 -23.42 23.58
CA LYS A 142 -16.77 -24.02 22.50
C LYS A 142 -16.21 -25.37 22.05
N SER A 143 -14.94 -25.63 22.31
CA SER A 143 -14.19 -26.83 21.87
C SER A 143 -14.26 -27.06 20.35
N ASN A 144 -14.55 -25.99 19.59
CA ASN A 144 -14.63 -25.98 18.14
C ASN A 144 -13.99 -24.72 17.62
N LEU A 145 -12.99 -24.83 16.72
CA LEU A 145 -12.22 -23.72 16.22
C LEU A 145 -13.07 -22.75 15.38
N MET A 146 -13.89 -23.27 14.48
CA MET A 146 -14.75 -22.45 13.63
C MET A 146 -15.78 -21.66 14.45
N ASP A 147 -16.37 -22.29 15.47
CA ASP A 147 -17.28 -21.58 16.39
C ASP A 147 -16.57 -20.48 17.17
N ALA A 148 -15.32 -20.69 17.54
CA ALA A 148 -14.51 -19.68 18.19
C ALA A 148 -14.17 -18.53 17.24
N VAL A 149 -13.80 -18.83 15.99
CA VAL A 149 -13.53 -17.84 14.95
C VAL A 149 -14.75 -16.94 14.72
N TYR A 150 -15.92 -17.53 14.46
CA TYR A 150 -17.14 -16.73 14.27
C TYR A 150 -17.53 -15.92 15.51
N ALA A 151 -17.29 -16.44 16.72
CA ALA A 151 -17.52 -15.67 17.94
C ALA A 151 -16.58 -14.46 18.07
N VAL A 152 -15.33 -14.58 17.59
CA VAL A 152 -14.37 -13.46 17.50
C VAL A 152 -14.85 -12.45 16.46
N LEU A 153 -15.15 -12.90 15.23
CA LEU A 153 -15.59 -12.02 14.13
C LEU A 153 -16.86 -11.23 14.48
N ASN A 154 -17.78 -11.83 15.23
CA ASN A 154 -18.97 -11.12 15.73
C ASN A 154 -18.66 -10.10 16.84
N ARG A 155 -17.48 -10.17 17.47
CA ARG A 155 -17.10 -9.30 18.59
C ARG A 155 -16.19 -8.16 18.20
N ILE A 156 -15.33 -8.36 17.20
CA ILE A 156 -14.38 -7.36 16.71
C ILE A 156 -15.06 -6.43 15.69
N LYS A 157 -14.52 -5.23 15.56
CA LYS A 157 -14.90 -4.25 14.53
C LYS A 157 -13.62 -3.71 13.89
N GLY A 158 -13.75 -3.23 12.66
CA GLY A 158 -12.63 -2.70 11.87
C GLY A 158 -12.22 -3.62 10.74
N ALA A 159 -11.12 -3.27 10.07
CA ALA A 159 -10.58 -4.01 8.95
C ALA A 159 -9.66 -5.15 9.41
N TYR A 160 -9.79 -6.32 8.79
CA TYR A 160 -8.91 -7.45 9.06
C TYR A 160 -8.73 -8.37 7.85
N ALA A 161 -7.50 -8.84 7.68
CA ALA A 161 -7.15 -10.05 6.97
C ALA A 161 -6.32 -10.91 7.92
N MET A 162 -6.73 -12.15 8.16
CA MET A 162 -6.15 -13.02 9.18
C MET A 162 -5.80 -14.39 8.64
N GLY A 163 -4.64 -14.92 9.09
CA GLY A 163 -4.30 -16.33 9.02
C GLY A 163 -4.21 -16.90 10.43
N ILE A 164 -4.82 -18.03 10.68
CA ILE A 164 -4.98 -18.66 11.99
C ILE A 164 -4.50 -20.10 11.91
N LEU A 165 -3.64 -20.51 12.84
CA LEU A 165 -3.24 -21.89 13.08
C LEU A 165 -3.68 -22.33 14.48
N CYS A 166 -4.06 -23.59 14.60
CA CYS A 166 -4.37 -24.23 15.87
C CYS A 166 -3.66 -25.59 15.94
N SER A 167 -2.90 -25.83 17.01
CA SER A 167 -2.15 -27.08 17.22
C SER A 167 -3.03 -28.32 17.32
N ASP A 168 -4.27 -28.16 17.78
CA ASP A 168 -5.24 -29.24 17.84
C ASP A 168 -5.78 -29.64 16.44
N PHE A 169 -5.47 -28.89 15.40
CA PHE A 169 -5.82 -29.15 13.99
C PHE A 169 -4.57 -29.00 13.08
N PRO A 170 -3.59 -29.91 13.18
CA PRO A 170 -2.27 -29.77 12.58
C PRO A 170 -2.25 -29.77 11.04
N GLY A 171 -3.35 -30.14 10.38
CA GLY A 171 -3.46 -30.09 8.90
C GLY A 171 -4.36 -28.98 8.37
N GLN A 172 -4.78 -28.05 9.22
CA GLN A 172 -5.79 -27.06 8.88
C GLN A 172 -5.33 -25.64 9.22
N MET A 173 -5.49 -24.73 8.27
CA MET A 173 -5.36 -23.29 8.45
C MET A 173 -6.73 -22.64 8.25
N VAL A 174 -7.04 -21.61 9.04
CA VAL A 174 -8.25 -20.81 8.85
C VAL A 174 -7.84 -19.39 8.42
N ALA A 175 -8.56 -18.86 7.45
CA ALA A 175 -8.42 -17.48 7.00
C ALA A 175 -9.74 -16.74 7.16
N ALA A 176 -9.68 -15.44 7.46
CA ALA A 176 -10.86 -14.56 7.52
C ALA A 176 -10.51 -13.18 7.00
N ARG A 177 -11.48 -12.54 6.33
CA ARG A 177 -11.23 -11.25 5.68
C ARG A 177 -12.41 -10.29 5.86
N LYS A 178 -12.08 -8.98 6.08
CA LYS A 178 -12.99 -7.84 5.99
C LYS A 178 -12.19 -6.56 5.74
N ASP A 179 -12.55 -5.79 4.71
CA ASP A 179 -11.96 -4.47 4.37
C ASP A 179 -10.42 -4.46 4.20
N ALA A 180 -9.77 -5.64 4.19
CA ALA A 180 -8.34 -5.79 3.98
C ALA A 180 -8.08 -6.91 2.94
N PRO A 181 -7.09 -6.79 2.03
CA PRO A 181 -6.89 -7.76 0.98
C PRO A 181 -6.43 -9.10 1.51
N LEU A 182 -7.08 -10.18 1.06
CA LEU A 182 -6.67 -11.57 1.26
C LEU A 182 -7.15 -12.41 0.08
N LEU A 183 -6.31 -13.32 -0.36
CA LEU A 183 -6.63 -14.26 -1.45
C LEU A 183 -6.13 -15.65 -1.12
N ILE A 184 -6.73 -16.63 -1.75
CA ILE A 184 -6.39 -18.05 -1.64
C ILE A 184 -5.73 -18.48 -2.93
N GLY A 185 -4.61 -19.20 -2.84
CA GLY A 185 -3.93 -19.82 -3.97
C GLY A 185 -4.10 -21.33 -3.97
N TYR A 186 -4.26 -21.91 -5.14
CA TYR A 186 -4.40 -23.36 -5.35
C TYR A 186 -3.20 -23.89 -6.09
N GLY A 187 -2.38 -24.70 -5.45
CA GLY A 187 -1.16 -25.26 -6.04
C GLY A 187 -1.12 -26.79 -6.02
N GLN A 188 -0.15 -27.37 -6.69
CA GLN A 188 0.04 -28.82 -6.72
C GLN A 188 0.57 -29.37 -5.39
N GLU A 189 1.43 -28.61 -4.73
CA GLU A 189 2.04 -28.99 -3.45
C GLU A 189 1.18 -28.65 -2.23
N GLY A 190 0.09 -27.89 -2.43
CA GLY A 190 -0.83 -27.47 -1.38
C GLY A 190 -1.53 -26.16 -1.70
N ASN A 191 -2.23 -25.62 -0.72
CA ASN A 191 -3.01 -24.39 -0.83
C ASN A 191 -2.39 -23.27 0.02
N TYR A 192 -2.66 -22.05 -0.39
CA TYR A 192 -2.00 -20.85 0.12
C TYR A 192 -3.02 -19.80 0.53
N ILE A 193 -2.62 -18.90 1.43
CA ILE A 193 -3.23 -17.58 1.58
C ILE A 193 -2.17 -16.51 1.38
N ALA A 194 -2.54 -15.36 0.86
CA ALA A 194 -1.66 -14.20 0.78
C ALA A 194 -2.44 -12.89 0.81
N SER A 195 -1.81 -11.84 1.30
CA SER A 195 -2.35 -10.48 1.23
C SER A 195 -2.11 -9.81 -0.13
N ASP A 196 -1.25 -10.41 -0.97
CA ASP A 196 -0.95 -9.95 -2.32
C ASP A 196 -0.56 -11.15 -3.20
N VAL A 197 -1.01 -11.13 -4.44
CA VAL A 197 -0.75 -12.21 -5.41
C VAL A 197 0.73 -12.42 -5.69
N THR A 198 1.55 -11.38 -5.59
CA THR A 198 3.00 -11.46 -5.83
C THR A 198 3.70 -12.50 -4.95
N ALA A 199 3.19 -12.72 -3.73
CA ALA A 199 3.70 -13.75 -2.83
C ALA A 199 3.53 -15.19 -3.35
N LEU A 200 2.55 -15.41 -4.24
CA LEU A 200 2.15 -16.74 -4.70
C LEU A 200 2.66 -17.11 -6.09
N LEU A 201 3.09 -16.15 -6.90
CA LEU A 201 3.39 -16.35 -8.31
C LEU A 201 4.47 -17.39 -8.63
N ALA A 202 5.37 -17.68 -7.67
CA ALA A 202 6.35 -18.76 -7.80
C ALA A 202 5.73 -20.14 -7.60
N HIS A 203 4.60 -20.24 -6.91
CA HIS A 203 4.01 -21.48 -6.46
C HIS A 203 2.70 -21.81 -7.16
N THR A 204 1.88 -20.82 -7.45
CA THR A 204 0.61 -21.00 -8.17
C THR A 204 0.18 -19.72 -8.88
N ARG A 205 -0.64 -19.91 -9.93
CA ARG A 205 -1.32 -18.84 -10.66
C ARG A 205 -2.83 -18.95 -10.57
N THR A 206 -3.34 -20.01 -9.94
CA THR A 206 -4.78 -20.17 -9.74
C THR A 206 -5.15 -19.63 -8.38
N VAL A 207 -6.01 -18.62 -8.34
CA VAL A 207 -6.38 -17.92 -7.12
C VAL A 207 -7.88 -17.68 -7.01
N THR A 208 -8.37 -17.50 -5.78
CA THR A 208 -9.68 -16.94 -5.47
C THR A 208 -9.50 -15.75 -4.54
N TYR A 209 -10.08 -14.63 -4.87
CA TYR A 209 -10.12 -13.46 -3.99
C TYR A 209 -11.23 -13.65 -2.96
N MET A 210 -10.87 -13.53 -1.69
CA MET A 210 -11.87 -13.52 -0.63
C MET A 210 -12.62 -12.20 -0.61
N GLU A 211 -13.91 -12.26 -0.33
CA GLU A 211 -14.76 -11.09 -0.10
C GLU A 211 -14.92 -10.78 1.38
N ASP A 212 -15.56 -9.66 1.70
CA ASP A 212 -15.75 -9.27 3.10
C ASP A 212 -16.66 -10.24 3.85
N ASP A 213 -16.32 -10.44 5.12
CA ASP A 213 -17.02 -11.35 6.04
C ASP A 213 -16.95 -12.86 5.64
N GLU A 214 -16.05 -13.22 4.71
CA GLU A 214 -15.77 -14.63 4.39
C GLU A 214 -14.74 -15.24 5.32
N VAL A 215 -14.94 -16.54 5.56
CA VAL A 215 -14.03 -17.40 6.35
C VAL A 215 -13.68 -18.63 5.51
N ALA A 216 -12.39 -18.92 5.38
CA ALA A 216 -11.92 -20.09 4.65
C ALA A 216 -11.24 -21.09 5.59
N VAL A 217 -11.51 -22.37 5.36
CA VAL A 217 -10.79 -23.51 5.93
C VAL A 217 -9.93 -24.12 4.84
N ILE A 218 -8.64 -24.14 5.05
CA ILE A 218 -7.63 -24.50 4.06
C ILE A 218 -6.82 -25.68 4.58
N THR A 219 -6.78 -26.74 3.80
CA THR A 219 -5.94 -27.93 4.01
C THR A 219 -5.02 -28.13 2.81
N ALA A 220 -4.17 -29.14 2.85
CA ALA A 220 -3.29 -29.46 1.71
C ALA A 220 -4.07 -29.79 0.43
N ASP A 221 -5.24 -30.44 0.55
CA ASP A 221 -5.98 -31.01 -0.58
C ASP A 221 -7.32 -30.31 -0.84
N ASP A 222 -7.83 -29.49 0.09
CA ASP A 222 -9.16 -28.88 0.00
C ASP A 222 -9.18 -27.44 0.54
N VAL A 223 -10.10 -26.66 -0.02
CA VAL A 223 -10.42 -25.29 0.42
C VAL A 223 -11.93 -25.13 0.48
N GLN A 224 -12.44 -24.80 1.63
CA GLN A 224 -13.85 -24.51 1.87
C GLN A 224 -13.99 -23.05 2.29
N ILE A 225 -14.83 -22.29 1.61
CA ILE A 225 -15.08 -20.88 1.90
C ILE A 225 -16.52 -20.75 2.38
N PHE A 226 -16.72 -20.06 3.47
CA PHE A 226 -18.01 -19.84 4.10
C PHE A 226 -18.29 -18.36 4.23
N ASP A 227 -19.57 -17.99 4.13
CA ASP A 227 -20.03 -16.65 4.45
C ASP A 227 -20.18 -16.43 5.97
N ARG A 228 -20.66 -15.24 6.33
CA ARG A 228 -20.91 -14.85 7.72
C ARG A 228 -21.95 -15.73 8.42
N ASP A 229 -22.91 -16.27 7.68
CA ASP A 229 -23.98 -17.12 8.18
C ASP A 229 -23.61 -18.61 8.14
N ARG A 230 -22.35 -18.91 7.76
CA ARG A 230 -21.74 -20.26 7.69
C ARG A 230 -22.26 -21.11 6.53
N PHE A 231 -22.80 -20.49 5.49
CA PHE A 231 -23.11 -21.21 4.27
C PHE A 231 -21.84 -21.42 3.45
N LEU A 232 -21.65 -22.64 2.97
CA LEU A 232 -20.56 -22.97 2.06
C LEU A 232 -20.77 -22.25 0.73
N LEU A 233 -19.75 -21.55 0.26
CA LEU A 233 -19.78 -20.79 -0.97
C LEU A 233 -19.05 -21.54 -2.09
N GLU A 234 -19.65 -21.54 -3.28
CA GLU A 234 -18.95 -21.91 -4.50
C GLU A 234 -18.28 -20.66 -5.09
N LYS A 235 -16.97 -20.66 -5.18
CA LYS A 235 -16.18 -19.53 -5.67
C LYS A 235 -15.45 -19.88 -6.96
N GLU A 236 -15.42 -18.94 -7.86
CA GLU A 236 -14.62 -19.07 -9.08
C GLU A 236 -13.12 -19.01 -8.76
N LYS A 237 -12.37 -19.84 -9.47
CA LYS A 237 -10.92 -19.82 -9.49
C LYS A 237 -10.46 -19.01 -10.69
N HIS A 238 -9.67 -17.95 -10.43
CA HIS A 238 -9.13 -17.12 -11.48
C HIS A 238 -7.71 -17.57 -11.81
N LEU A 239 -7.45 -17.81 -13.10
CA LEU A 239 -6.10 -18.03 -13.58
C LEU A 239 -5.45 -16.66 -13.82
N ILE A 240 -4.35 -16.41 -13.14
CA ILE A 240 -3.52 -15.23 -13.42
C ILE A 240 -2.70 -15.53 -14.67
N GLU A 241 -3.17 -15.05 -15.78
CA GLU A 241 -2.45 -15.12 -17.04
C GLU A 241 -1.37 -14.03 -17.07
N TRP A 242 -0.13 -14.46 -17.18
CA TRP A 242 0.93 -13.59 -17.68
C TRP A 242 0.81 -13.62 -19.20
N ASP A 243 0.33 -12.52 -19.76
CA ASP A 243 0.44 -12.32 -21.20
C ASP A 243 1.93 -12.31 -21.56
N VAL A 244 2.37 -13.28 -22.36
CA VAL A 244 3.77 -13.38 -22.81
C VAL A 244 4.12 -12.17 -23.69
N SER A 245 3.13 -11.51 -24.30
CA SER A 245 3.28 -10.19 -24.93
C SER A 245 3.64 -9.10 -23.89
N ALA A 246 3.42 -9.34 -22.63
CA ALA A 246 3.87 -8.48 -21.55
C ALA A 246 5.41 -8.42 -21.44
N ALA A 247 6.15 -9.44 -21.84
CA ALA A 247 7.63 -9.42 -21.77
C ALA A 247 8.22 -8.25 -22.57
N GLU A 248 7.66 -7.94 -23.74
CA GLU A 248 8.07 -6.79 -24.55
C GLU A 248 7.66 -5.47 -23.91
N LYS A 249 6.46 -5.41 -23.34
CA LYS A 249 5.97 -4.24 -22.59
C LYS A 249 6.81 -3.98 -21.34
N TYR A 250 7.16 -5.03 -20.57
CA TYR A 250 8.04 -4.91 -19.41
C TYR A 250 9.45 -4.51 -19.82
N ALA A 251 9.99 -5.09 -20.90
CA ALA A 251 11.30 -4.69 -21.42
C ALA A 251 11.31 -3.22 -21.88
N ALA A 252 10.21 -2.70 -22.40
CA ALA A 252 10.05 -1.29 -22.73
C ALA A 252 10.05 -0.42 -21.48
N ILE A 253 9.30 -0.79 -20.45
CA ILE A 253 9.25 -0.05 -19.17
C ILE A 253 10.62 -0.08 -18.48
N ILE A 254 11.32 -1.21 -18.48
CA ILE A 254 12.66 -1.33 -17.89
C ILE A 254 13.66 -0.42 -18.65
N ARG A 255 13.62 -0.38 -19.96
CA ARG A 255 14.45 0.54 -20.77
C ARG A 255 14.12 1.99 -20.40
N GLU A 256 12.87 2.36 -20.35
CA GLU A 256 12.44 3.70 -19.96
C GLU A 256 12.91 4.08 -18.54
N LEU A 257 12.91 3.13 -17.59
CA LEU A 257 13.47 3.34 -16.25
C LEU A 257 14.99 3.55 -16.28
N GLN A 258 15.71 2.85 -17.16
CA GLN A 258 17.14 3.04 -17.35
C GLN A 258 17.48 4.39 -17.99
N ASP A 259 16.61 4.88 -18.90
CA ASP A 259 16.76 6.16 -19.58
C ASP A 259 16.26 7.36 -18.71
N LEU A 260 15.58 7.07 -17.61
CA LEU A 260 14.99 8.10 -16.75
C LEU A 260 16.01 9.12 -16.21
N PRO A 261 17.23 8.75 -15.75
CA PRO A 261 18.22 9.71 -15.29
C PRO A 261 18.63 10.73 -16.38
N GLU A 262 18.72 10.29 -17.63
CA GLU A 262 19.05 11.17 -18.77
C GLU A 262 17.88 12.14 -19.02
N LYS A 263 16.64 11.65 -19.05
CA LYS A 263 15.44 12.48 -19.19
C LYS A 263 15.30 13.50 -18.05
N ILE A 264 15.64 13.12 -16.81
CA ILE A 264 15.69 14.03 -15.66
C ILE A 264 16.74 15.12 -15.92
N SER A 265 17.92 14.75 -16.41
CA SER A 265 18.97 15.72 -16.72
C SER A 265 18.53 16.73 -17.76
N VAL A 266 17.76 16.34 -18.77
CA VAL A 266 17.19 17.25 -19.77
C VAL A 266 16.26 18.27 -19.11
N VAL A 267 15.38 17.85 -18.20
CA VAL A 267 14.48 18.75 -17.45
C VAL A 267 15.27 19.72 -16.57
N MET A 268 16.37 19.25 -15.98
CA MET A 268 17.24 20.03 -15.09
C MET A 268 18.18 21.01 -15.82
N ASN A 269 18.33 20.89 -17.13
CA ASN A 269 19.27 21.74 -17.89
C ASN A 269 18.78 23.18 -18.10
N ASP A 270 17.47 23.44 -18.04
CA ASP A 270 16.90 24.77 -18.23
C ASP A 270 16.32 25.35 -16.93
N LEU A 271 17.16 25.52 -15.92
CA LEU A 271 16.76 26.10 -14.64
C LEU A 271 16.31 27.56 -14.77
N ASP A 272 16.82 28.31 -15.75
CA ASP A 272 16.45 29.71 -16.00
C ASP A 272 14.96 29.86 -16.33
N LEU A 273 14.34 28.86 -16.97
CA LEU A 273 12.93 28.88 -17.27
C LEU A 273 12.09 28.89 -15.98
N TYR A 274 12.43 28.03 -15.02
CA TYR A 274 11.71 27.96 -13.74
C TYR A 274 11.96 29.20 -12.87
N GLN A 275 13.18 29.75 -12.90
CA GLN A 275 13.52 31.00 -12.20
C GLN A 275 12.73 32.18 -12.74
N LYS A 276 12.64 32.34 -14.05
CA LYS A 276 11.86 33.39 -14.70
C LYS A 276 10.37 33.28 -14.36
N ALA A 277 9.80 32.10 -14.50
CA ALA A 277 8.41 31.85 -14.12
C ALA A 277 8.17 32.16 -12.63
N ALA A 278 9.03 31.68 -11.74
CA ALA A 278 8.93 31.97 -10.33
C ALA A 278 9.05 33.47 -10.02
N SER A 279 9.97 34.18 -10.65
CA SER A 279 10.14 35.64 -10.46
C SER A 279 8.90 36.44 -10.86
N ARG A 280 8.14 35.95 -11.83
CA ARG A 280 6.89 36.56 -12.27
C ARG A 280 5.74 36.33 -11.30
N TYR A 281 5.69 35.14 -10.69
CA TYR A 281 4.50 34.67 -10.00
C TYR A 281 4.65 34.51 -8.47
N PHE A 282 5.80 34.78 -7.86
CA PHE A 282 6.05 34.55 -6.43
C PHE A 282 5.15 35.34 -5.47
N ASN A 283 4.57 36.48 -5.94
CA ASN A 283 3.71 37.34 -5.14
C ASN A 283 2.20 36.95 -5.17
N HIS A 284 1.83 35.90 -5.89
CA HIS A 284 0.45 35.46 -5.89
C HIS A 284 0.04 34.93 -4.52
N ASN A 285 -1.19 35.23 -4.10
CA ASN A 285 -1.76 34.75 -2.83
C ASN A 285 -2.35 33.36 -2.94
N SER A 286 -2.79 32.99 -4.14
CA SER A 286 -3.32 31.66 -4.43
C SER A 286 -2.92 31.18 -5.83
N VAL A 287 -2.76 29.88 -5.98
CA VAL A 287 -2.42 29.22 -7.25
C VAL A 287 -3.30 28.00 -7.43
N PHE A 288 -3.90 27.89 -8.61
CA PHE A 288 -4.72 26.72 -8.97
C PHE A 288 -3.92 25.76 -9.82
N TYR A 289 -3.96 24.49 -9.47
CA TYR A 289 -3.42 23.41 -10.28
C TYR A 289 -4.60 22.67 -10.94
N ILE A 290 -4.51 22.41 -12.23
CA ILE A 290 -5.56 21.68 -12.94
C ILE A 290 -4.96 20.57 -13.79
N GLY A 291 -5.63 19.41 -13.80
CA GLY A 291 -5.18 18.25 -14.60
C GLY A 291 -6.29 17.24 -14.77
N ARG A 292 -6.07 16.27 -15.65
CA ARG A 292 -6.98 15.16 -15.88
C ARG A 292 -6.26 13.83 -15.66
N ASN A 293 -6.92 12.87 -15.00
CA ASN A 293 -6.35 11.55 -14.71
C ASN A 293 -5.00 11.65 -13.97
N LEU A 294 -3.91 11.09 -14.49
CA LEU A 294 -2.56 11.17 -13.88
C LEU A 294 -2.10 12.61 -13.67
N ASP A 295 -2.44 13.50 -14.59
CA ASP A 295 -2.11 14.93 -14.49
C ASP A 295 -2.79 15.60 -13.27
N TYR A 296 -3.98 15.15 -12.88
CA TYR A 296 -4.62 15.63 -11.65
C TYR A 296 -3.85 15.19 -10.40
N ALA A 297 -3.44 13.91 -10.35
CA ALA A 297 -2.62 13.41 -9.25
C ALA A 297 -1.28 14.16 -9.13
N LEU A 298 -0.67 14.45 -10.27
CA LEU A 298 0.56 15.25 -10.35
C LEU A 298 0.34 16.69 -9.85
N GLY A 299 -0.80 17.29 -10.18
CA GLY A 299 -1.20 18.60 -9.68
C GLY A 299 -1.40 18.65 -8.17
N LEU A 300 -1.89 17.59 -7.55
CA LEU A 300 -1.99 17.48 -6.09
C LEU A 300 -0.61 17.57 -5.44
N GLU A 301 0.40 16.87 -5.98
CA GLU A 301 1.78 16.94 -5.48
C GLU A 301 2.41 18.32 -5.73
N GLY A 302 2.22 18.90 -6.92
CA GLY A 302 2.71 20.27 -7.20
C GLY A 302 2.12 21.33 -6.27
N SER A 303 0.81 21.25 -6.02
CA SER A 303 0.13 22.11 -5.06
C SER A 303 0.66 21.89 -3.64
N LEU A 304 0.88 20.65 -3.24
CA LEU A 304 1.42 20.33 -1.92
C LEU A 304 2.82 20.96 -1.75
N LYS A 305 3.72 20.76 -2.70
CA LYS A 305 5.08 21.32 -2.65
C LYS A 305 5.09 22.84 -2.59
N LEU A 306 4.23 23.49 -3.37
CA LEU A 306 4.14 24.95 -3.32
C LEU A 306 3.67 25.44 -1.94
N LYS A 307 2.65 24.83 -1.35
CA LYS A 307 2.17 25.18 -0.01
C LYS A 307 3.23 24.97 1.07
N GLU A 308 3.90 23.83 1.03
CA GLU A 308 4.85 23.43 2.06
C GLU A 308 6.03 24.41 2.18
N ILE A 309 6.60 24.85 1.08
CA ILE A 309 7.86 25.61 1.10
C ILE A 309 7.71 27.10 0.84
N SER A 310 6.63 27.55 0.20
CA SER A 310 6.41 28.97 -0.13
C SER A 310 5.29 29.64 0.66
N TYR A 311 4.46 28.86 1.37
CA TYR A 311 3.26 29.31 2.09
C TYR A 311 2.19 29.97 1.22
N ILE A 312 2.26 29.81 -0.10
CA ILE A 312 1.20 30.24 -1.00
C ILE A 312 0.05 29.24 -0.89
N HIS A 313 -1.16 29.74 -0.69
CA HIS A 313 -2.35 28.88 -0.78
C HIS A 313 -2.46 28.33 -2.19
N SER A 314 -2.57 27.00 -2.31
CA SER A 314 -2.75 26.38 -3.61
C SER A 314 -3.63 25.14 -3.50
N GLU A 315 -4.41 24.89 -4.54
CA GLU A 315 -5.29 23.73 -4.62
C GLU A 315 -5.21 23.11 -6.02
N SER A 316 -5.38 21.78 -6.07
CA SER A 316 -5.46 21.05 -7.32
C SER A 316 -6.88 20.58 -7.57
N TYR A 317 -7.36 20.75 -8.78
CA TYR A 317 -8.70 20.36 -9.21
C TYR A 317 -8.65 19.44 -10.43
N ALA A 318 -9.54 18.46 -10.45
CA ALA A 318 -9.80 17.73 -11.67
C ALA A 318 -10.36 18.71 -12.71
N ALA A 319 -9.63 18.94 -13.81
CA ALA A 319 -9.92 20.01 -14.76
C ALA A 319 -11.35 19.94 -15.34
N GLY A 320 -11.90 18.72 -15.48
CA GLY A 320 -13.29 18.52 -15.93
C GLY A 320 -14.35 18.98 -14.94
N GLU A 321 -14.02 19.03 -13.63
CA GLU A 321 -14.94 19.42 -12.56
C GLU A 321 -14.90 20.92 -12.25
N LEU A 322 -13.92 21.65 -12.80
CA LEU A 322 -13.72 23.06 -12.50
C LEU A 322 -14.99 23.91 -12.76
N LYS A 323 -15.71 23.61 -13.82
CA LYS A 323 -16.95 24.29 -14.23
C LYS A 323 -18.12 24.10 -13.27
N HIS A 324 -18.07 23.13 -12.37
CA HIS A 324 -19.17 22.84 -11.43
C HIS A 324 -19.12 23.68 -10.14
N GLY A 325 -18.36 24.76 -10.13
CA GLY A 325 -18.33 25.73 -9.00
C GLY A 325 -17.02 26.48 -8.91
N THR A 326 -15.92 25.76 -8.80
CA THR A 326 -14.57 26.32 -8.52
C THR A 326 -14.08 27.32 -9.57
N ILE A 327 -14.52 27.22 -10.80
CA ILE A 327 -14.19 28.19 -11.86
C ILE A 327 -14.62 29.61 -11.51
N SER A 328 -15.58 29.80 -10.58
CA SER A 328 -15.98 31.12 -10.08
C SER A 328 -14.88 31.85 -9.31
N LEU A 329 -13.88 31.11 -8.81
CA LEU A 329 -12.73 31.66 -8.10
C LEU A 329 -11.62 32.16 -9.07
N ILE A 330 -11.76 31.90 -10.36
CA ILE A 330 -10.84 32.36 -11.38
C ILE A 330 -11.21 33.80 -11.77
N GLU A 331 -10.34 34.74 -11.44
CA GLU A 331 -10.42 36.15 -11.73
C GLU A 331 -9.25 36.60 -12.61
N PRO A 332 -9.31 37.77 -13.25
CA PRO A 332 -8.18 38.32 -14.01
C PRO A 332 -6.88 38.36 -13.19
N GLY A 333 -5.83 37.74 -13.71
CA GLY A 333 -4.54 37.61 -13.05
C GLY A 333 -4.39 36.43 -12.12
N THR A 334 -5.41 35.57 -11.96
CA THR A 334 -5.28 34.30 -11.21
C THR A 334 -4.28 33.39 -11.91
N LEU A 335 -3.29 32.87 -11.18
CA LEU A 335 -2.35 31.90 -11.73
C LEU A 335 -2.94 30.49 -11.72
N VAL A 336 -2.93 29.86 -12.89
CA VAL A 336 -3.31 28.47 -13.09
C VAL A 336 -2.12 27.69 -13.66
N VAL A 337 -1.72 26.63 -12.97
CA VAL A 337 -0.74 25.64 -13.45
C VAL A 337 -1.51 24.45 -14.04
N ALA A 338 -1.44 24.29 -15.35
CA ALA A 338 -2.18 23.26 -16.08
C ALA A 338 -1.24 22.12 -16.51
N MET A 339 -1.48 20.92 -16.00
CA MET A 339 -0.79 19.72 -16.44
C MET A 339 -1.50 19.14 -17.67
N VAL A 340 -0.76 18.95 -18.77
CA VAL A 340 -1.24 18.47 -20.07
C VAL A 340 -0.24 17.47 -20.64
N THR A 341 0.06 16.44 -19.84
CA THR A 341 1.06 15.43 -20.20
C THR A 341 0.44 14.07 -20.55
N TYR A 342 -0.81 13.83 -20.12
CA TYR A 342 -1.54 12.60 -20.41
C TYR A 342 -2.19 12.65 -21.81
N GLU A 343 -1.51 12.07 -22.80
CA GLU A 343 -1.81 12.16 -24.23
C GLU A 343 -3.28 11.90 -24.60
N PRO A 344 -3.97 10.85 -24.05
CA PRO A 344 -5.36 10.59 -24.42
C PRO A 344 -6.36 11.70 -24.05
N LEU A 345 -5.97 12.66 -23.20
CA LEU A 345 -6.83 13.73 -22.72
C LEU A 345 -6.30 15.14 -23.03
N VAL A 346 -5.29 15.29 -23.87
CA VAL A 346 -4.67 16.58 -24.23
C VAL A 346 -5.71 17.56 -24.77
N GLU A 347 -6.54 17.17 -25.71
CA GLU A 347 -7.59 18.05 -26.30
C GLU A 347 -8.59 18.54 -25.24
N LYS A 348 -8.97 17.65 -24.30
CA LYS A 348 -9.89 18.02 -23.23
C LYS A 348 -9.21 18.95 -22.21
N SER A 349 -7.93 18.75 -21.95
CA SER A 349 -7.15 19.64 -21.09
C SER A 349 -6.94 21.01 -21.71
N LEU A 350 -6.69 21.08 -23.02
CA LEU A 350 -6.65 22.33 -23.77
C LEU A 350 -7.97 23.11 -23.69
N SER A 351 -9.11 22.43 -23.82
CA SER A 351 -10.43 23.08 -23.63
C SER A 351 -10.54 23.72 -22.24
N ASN A 352 -10.06 23.04 -21.18
CA ASN A 352 -10.08 23.61 -19.84
C ASN A 352 -9.11 24.81 -19.68
N ILE A 353 -7.97 24.81 -20.35
CA ILE A 353 -7.08 25.99 -20.39
C ILE A 353 -7.81 27.18 -21.02
N VAL A 354 -8.49 26.97 -22.14
CA VAL A 354 -9.28 28.04 -22.80
C VAL A 354 -10.39 28.55 -21.87
N GLU A 355 -11.05 27.67 -21.11
CA GLU A 355 -12.07 28.07 -20.14
C GLU A 355 -11.52 29.00 -19.05
N VAL A 356 -10.36 28.67 -18.42
CA VAL A 356 -9.79 29.52 -17.37
C VAL A 356 -9.23 30.83 -17.95
N LYS A 357 -8.63 30.78 -19.15
CA LYS A 357 -8.16 31.99 -19.84
C LYS A 357 -9.28 32.95 -20.21
N SER A 358 -10.46 32.44 -20.58
CA SER A 358 -11.62 33.30 -20.87
C SER A 358 -12.07 34.13 -19.68
N ARG A 359 -11.66 33.73 -18.46
CA ARG A 359 -11.86 34.47 -17.22
C ARG A 359 -10.69 35.36 -16.80
N GLY A 360 -9.66 35.39 -17.62
CA GLY A 360 -8.48 36.24 -17.37
C GLY A 360 -7.36 35.58 -16.58
N ALA A 361 -7.36 34.25 -16.45
CA ALA A 361 -6.26 33.54 -15.80
C ALA A 361 -4.96 33.68 -16.58
N GLU A 362 -3.84 33.80 -15.87
CA GLU A 362 -2.51 33.53 -16.39
C GLU A 362 -2.21 32.03 -16.27
N VAL A 363 -1.67 31.42 -17.32
CA VAL A 363 -1.51 29.97 -17.37
C VAL A 363 -0.05 29.61 -17.56
N ILE A 364 0.49 28.81 -16.63
CA ILE A 364 1.69 27.98 -16.85
C ILE A 364 1.21 26.61 -17.29
N ALA A 365 1.64 26.12 -18.44
CA ALA A 365 1.34 24.78 -18.89
C ALA A 365 2.56 23.86 -18.74
N MET A 366 2.37 22.68 -18.18
CA MET A 366 3.35 21.62 -18.21
C MET A 366 2.91 20.54 -19.20
N THR A 367 3.79 20.22 -20.15
CA THR A 367 3.45 19.32 -21.25
C THR A 367 4.66 18.51 -21.71
N THR A 368 4.46 17.60 -22.65
CA THR A 368 5.56 16.84 -23.27
C THR A 368 6.09 17.58 -24.52
N ASP A 369 7.30 17.23 -24.92
CA ASP A 369 7.94 17.72 -26.16
C ASP A 369 7.07 17.46 -27.40
N GLN A 370 6.24 16.41 -27.41
CA GLN A 370 5.36 16.08 -28.52
C GLN A 370 4.11 16.98 -28.62
N THR A 371 3.70 17.61 -27.53
CA THR A 371 2.46 18.39 -27.45
C THR A 371 2.70 19.87 -27.19
N ALA A 372 3.96 20.28 -27.01
CA ALA A 372 4.34 21.65 -26.70
C ALA A 372 3.84 22.68 -27.72
N GLU A 373 3.94 22.37 -29.01
CA GLU A 373 3.48 23.28 -30.07
C GLU A 373 1.96 23.54 -30.01
N LEU A 374 1.17 22.52 -29.69
CA LEU A 374 -0.30 22.64 -29.58
C LEU A 374 -0.70 23.60 -28.44
N ILE A 375 0.12 23.69 -27.41
CA ILE A 375 -0.17 24.45 -26.19
C ILE A 375 0.42 25.85 -26.23
N SER A 376 1.41 26.09 -27.09
CA SER A 376 2.22 27.31 -27.12
C SER A 376 1.41 28.62 -27.18
N SER A 377 0.29 28.64 -27.93
CA SER A 377 -0.58 29.80 -28.01
C SER A 377 -1.51 29.99 -26.81
N GLN A 378 -1.61 29.00 -25.94
CA GLN A 378 -2.59 28.93 -24.85
C GLN A 378 -1.98 29.15 -23.46
N ALA A 379 -0.67 29.20 -23.32
CA ALA A 379 0.01 29.40 -22.04
C ALA A 379 0.93 30.62 -22.07
N SER A 380 1.13 31.26 -20.93
CA SER A 380 2.08 32.35 -20.74
C SER A 380 3.50 31.84 -20.59
N GLU A 381 3.65 30.69 -19.95
CA GLU A 381 4.90 29.94 -19.77
C GLU A 381 4.65 28.45 -20.00
N ILE A 382 5.64 27.72 -20.53
CA ILE A 382 5.51 26.30 -20.81
C ILE A 382 6.69 25.54 -20.21
N PHE A 383 6.39 24.56 -19.34
CA PHE A 383 7.37 23.60 -18.85
C PHE A 383 7.28 22.33 -19.70
N VAL A 384 8.33 22.05 -20.46
CA VAL A 384 8.38 20.90 -21.36
C VAL A 384 9.19 19.78 -20.72
N ILE A 385 8.62 18.57 -20.70
CA ILE A 385 9.32 17.37 -20.31
C ILE A 385 9.49 16.43 -21.52
N PRO A 386 10.60 15.67 -21.62
CA PRO A 386 10.71 14.62 -22.62
C PRO A 386 9.58 13.60 -22.41
N LYS A 387 8.93 13.13 -23.48
CA LYS A 387 7.86 12.12 -23.35
C LYS A 387 8.41 10.83 -22.75
N PRO A 388 7.92 10.39 -21.57
CA PRO A 388 8.23 9.09 -21.00
C PRO A 388 7.18 8.05 -21.37
N HIS A 389 7.41 6.80 -20.98
CA HIS A 389 6.32 5.83 -20.88
C HIS A 389 5.24 6.35 -19.91
N SER A 390 3.96 6.12 -20.20
CA SER A 390 2.84 6.70 -19.44
C SER A 390 2.88 6.42 -17.92
N LEU A 391 3.39 5.26 -17.51
CA LEU A 391 3.55 4.91 -16.09
C LEU A 391 4.65 5.71 -15.38
N LEU A 392 5.64 6.25 -16.12
CA LEU A 392 6.76 7.01 -15.57
C LEU A 392 6.57 8.53 -15.70
N GLN A 393 5.50 8.94 -16.35
CA GLN A 393 5.15 10.34 -16.56
C GLN A 393 5.08 11.16 -15.27
N PRO A 394 4.49 10.68 -14.16
CA PRO A 394 4.49 11.44 -12.90
C PRO A 394 5.90 11.66 -12.33
N VAL A 395 6.83 10.73 -12.56
CA VAL A 395 8.22 10.84 -12.07
C VAL A 395 8.96 12.00 -12.73
N LEU A 396 8.79 12.20 -14.04
CA LEU A 396 9.37 13.36 -14.74
C LEU A 396 8.58 14.64 -14.48
N GLY A 397 7.25 14.54 -14.47
CA GLY A 397 6.38 15.71 -14.32
C GLY A 397 6.45 16.38 -12.95
N VAL A 398 6.83 15.66 -11.89
CA VAL A 398 7.00 16.27 -10.56
C VAL A 398 8.16 17.25 -10.50
N ILE A 399 9.20 17.06 -11.30
CA ILE A 399 10.45 17.84 -11.24
C ILE A 399 10.22 19.32 -11.59
N PRO A 400 9.58 19.69 -12.71
CA PRO A 400 9.23 21.10 -13.00
C PRO A 400 8.41 21.74 -11.89
N LEU A 401 7.48 21.01 -11.28
CA LEU A 401 6.63 21.54 -10.21
C LEU A 401 7.42 21.78 -8.92
N GLN A 402 8.35 20.89 -8.59
CA GLN A 402 9.27 21.07 -7.46
C GLN A 402 10.24 22.23 -7.68
N LEU A 403 10.81 22.36 -8.88
CA LEU A 403 11.70 23.47 -9.25
C LEU A 403 10.97 24.82 -9.20
N PHE A 404 9.76 24.89 -9.74
CA PHE A 404 8.93 26.08 -9.66
C PHE A 404 8.65 26.47 -8.21
N ALA A 405 8.18 25.53 -7.38
CA ALA A 405 7.92 25.76 -5.96
C ALA A 405 9.18 26.22 -5.21
N TYR A 406 10.33 25.60 -5.49
CA TYR A 406 11.63 25.96 -4.91
C TYR A 406 12.02 27.41 -5.22
N TYR A 407 11.96 27.81 -6.49
CA TYR A 407 12.33 29.19 -6.87
C TYR A 407 11.31 30.23 -6.41
N VAL A 408 10.02 29.89 -6.34
CA VAL A 408 8.99 30.73 -5.71
C VAL A 408 9.32 30.96 -4.24
N ALA A 409 9.68 29.92 -3.49
CA ALA A 409 10.06 30.03 -2.09
C ALA A 409 11.32 30.89 -1.89
N LEU A 410 12.33 30.72 -2.74
CA LEU A 410 13.55 31.57 -2.75
C LEU A 410 13.19 33.03 -2.95
N ASN A 411 12.38 33.37 -3.95
CA ASN A 411 11.99 34.75 -4.25
C ASN A 411 11.15 35.38 -3.13
N ARG A 412 10.46 34.55 -2.33
CA ARG A 412 9.72 35.00 -1.14
C ARG A 412 10.61 35.12 0.10
N GLY A 413 11.88 34.72 0.04
CA GLY A 413 12.76 34.68 1.20
C GLY A 413 12.39 33.63 2.25
N CYS A 414 11.69 32.56 1.84
CA CYS A 414 11.34 31.47 2.72
C CYS A 414 12.57 30.60 3.05
N ASP A 415 12.65 30.09 4.27
CA ASP A 415 13.70 29.15 4.67
C ASP A 415 13.37 27.74 4.14
N ILE A 416 14.06 27.34 3.10
CA ILE A 416 13.84 26.06 2.41
C ILE A 416 14.57 24.89 3.12
N ILE A 417 15.59 25.20 3.93
CA ILE A 417 16.48 24.19 4.54
C ILE A 417 15.95 23.72 5.88
N SER A 418 15.43 24.62 6.72
CA SER A 418 14.95 24.27 8.09
C SER A 418 13.54 23.70 8.09
N GLN A 419 12.84 23.69 6.98
CA GLN A 419 11.47 23.18 6.85
C GLN A 419 11.38 21.76 6.29
N GLY A 420 12.48 21.02 6.29
CA GLY A 420 12.38 19.57 6.10
C GLY A 420 11.42 18.99 7.12
N ILE A 421 10.32 18.41 6.67
CA ILE A 421 9.18 17.82 7.40
C ILE A 421 9.59 16.75 8.44
N TRP A 422 10.87 16.61 8.74
CA TRP A 422 11.48 15.62 9.63
C TRP A 422 12.24 16.25 10.80
N GLN A 423 11.82 17.38 11.30
CA GLN A 423 12.22 17.72 12.67
C GLN A 423 11.35 16.91 13.64
N ASN A 424 11.91 15.80 14.13
CA ASN A 424 11.50 15.18 15.36
C ASN A 424 11.27 16.29 16.41
N ARG A 425 10.02 16.59 16.73
CA ARG A 425 9.69 17.30 17.94
C ARG A 425 9.91 16.34 19.11
N SER A 426 11.15 16.16 19.48
CA SER A 426 11.51 15.78 20.83
C SER A 426 11.53 17.07 21.66
N GLN A 427 10.41 17.40 22.25
CA GLN A 427 10.27 18.13 23.50
C GLN A 427 8.98 17.68 24.18
#